data_b869d934401a733235a070bf2980417f
#
_entry.id   b869d934401a733235a070bf2980417f
#
_cell.length_a   1.000
_cell.length_b   1.000
_cell.length_c   1.000
_cell.angle_alpha   90.00
_cell.angle_beta   90.00
_cell.angle_gamma   90.00
#
_symmetry.space_group_name_H-M   'P 1'
#
loop_
_entity.id
_entity.type
_entity.pdbx_description
1 polymer ?
#
loop_
_entity_poly.entity_id
_entity_poly.type
_entity_poly.pdbx_seq_one_letter_code
_entity_poly.pdbx_strand_id
1 'polypeptide(L)'
;MCYFAAPRKLKNAVLFVFSLIFYGWGEPRYIVLMIVSIVSGFVFALMIEKKQNKKSGLILMWISVAVSLSFLLIFKYADFLIENVNQLPGVSLPLSKLSLPIGISFYTFQIISYTVDVWRGDTKAQRNIISFGTYVSLFPQLIAGPIVRYTDIERELQERKHSVTLAASGIKRFLIGLSKKVLIANVLGELTDICLKTSQPSILSWWMYAAALVLQIYFDFSGYSDMAIGLGRIFGFQFPENFNYPLISRSVKEFWRRWHISLGSWFRDYVYIPLGGSRVKTGLYVRNVIAVWMLTGLWHGASWNFVLWGAGFGVLLLCERFLWGKWLERMPYIISHLYLLFIILLSFILFSADTIPQAMQRIGGLFGAGKLPVISVQSVYYLRSYGLLLIFAAIAATPLPVTAFNRFMKTKAGSILNWVMPIVLVGLFLLATAFLVDGSYNPFLYFRF
;
A
#
# COMPACT_ATOMS: atom_id res chain seq x y z
N MET A 1 4.53 -22.63 15.45
CA MET A 1 5.00 -23.97 15.91
C MET A 1 5.04 -24.97 14.75
N CYS A 2 3.91 -25.34 14.11
CA CYS A 2 3.86 -26.34 13.02
C CYS A 2 4.89 -26.13 11.90
N TYR A 3 5.09 -24.87 11.45
CA TYR A 3 6.05 -24.54 10.42
C TYR A 3 7.50 -24.89 10.79
N PHE A 4 7.93 -24.62 12.02
CA PHE A 4 9.31 -24.89 12.46
C PHE A 4 9.54 -26.37 12.74
N ALA A 5 8.51 -27.08 13.18
CA ALA A 5 8.54 -28.52 13.38
C ALA A 5 8.51 -29.31 12.07
N ALA A 6 7.98 -28.73 10.99
CA ALA A 6 7.87 -29.38 9.69
C ALA A 6 9.23 -29.61 9.01
N PRO A 7 9.45 -30.78 8.36
CA PRO A 7 10.63 -31.00 7.53
C PRO A 7 10.70 -30.00 6.38
N ARG A 8 11.92 -29.72 5.89
CA ARG A 8 12.17 -28.68 4.86
C ARG A 8 11.24 -28.82 3.64
N LYS A 9 11.00 -30.03 3.17
CA LYS A 9 10.15 -30.32 2.00
C LYS A 9 8.68 -29.95 2.20
N LEU A 10 8.20 -29.94 3.43
CA LEU A 10 6.79 -29.64 3.76
C LEU A 10 6.56 -28.19 4.19
N LYS A 11 7.59 -27.38 4.36
CA LYS A 11 7.46 -25.99 4.83
C LYS A 11 6.55 -25.13 3.94
N ASN A 12 6.63 -25.27 2.62
CA ASN A 12 5.73 -24.57 1.70
C ASN A 12 4.29 -25.06 1.85
N ALA A 13 4.08 -26.38 1.99
CA ALA A 13 2.74 -26.92 2.19
C ALA A 13 2.10 -26.40 3.49
N VAL A 14 2.87 -26.34 4.57
CA VAL A 14 2.39 -25.77 5.84
C VAL A 14 2.01 -24.31 5.66
N LEU A 15 2.86 -23.48 5.03
CA LEU A 15 2.54 -22.08 4.79
C LEU A 15 1.32 -21.92 3.88
N PHE A 16 1.22 -22.71 2.83
CA PHE A 16 0.09 -22.68 1.90
C PHE A 16 -1.24 -23.00 2.62
N VAL A 17 -1.29 -24.10 3.38
CA VAL A 17 -2.48 -24.48 4.12
C VAL A 17 -2.88 -23.41 5.14
N PHE A 18 -1.93 -22.92 5.96
CA PHE A 18 -2.23 -21.87 6.93
C PHE A 18 -2.62 -20.55 6.28
N SER A 19 -2.05 -20.22 5.11
CA SER A 19 -2.46 -19.03 4.34
C SER A 19 -3.89 -19.16 3.80
N LEU A 20 -4.26 -20.35 3.30
CA LEU A 20 -5.64 -20.61 2.87
C LEU A 20 -6.63 -20.59 4.04
N ILE A 21 -6.26 -21.14 5.20
CA ILE A 21 -7.07 -21.06 6.42
C ILE A 21 -7.25 -19.60 6.84
N PHE A 22 -6.16 -18.81 6.86
CA PHE A 22 -6.21 -17.40 7.21
C PHE A 22 -7.11 -16.62 6.25
N TYR A 23 -6.97 -16.86 4.95
CA TYR A 23 -7.80 -16.21 3.94
C TYR A 23 -9.27 -16.65 4.06
N GLY A 24 -9.52 -17.95 4.17
CA GLY A 24 -10.87 -18.52 4.29
C GLY A 24 -11.57 -18.11 5.59
N TRP A 25 -10.83 -17.76 6.65
CA TRP A 25 -11.42 -17.22 7.89
C TRP A 25 -12.04 -15.85 7.65
N GLY A 26 -11.35 -14.96 6.90
CA GLY A 26 -11.88 -13.64 6.54
C GLY A 26 -12.86 -13.68 5.37
N GLU A 27 -12.63 -14.56 4.39
CA GLU A 27 -13.33 -14.60 3.10
C GLU A 27 -13.74 -16.02 2.70
N PRO A 28 -14.65 -16.69 3.45
CA PRO A 28 -14.97 -18.10 3.21
C PRO A 28 -15.56 -18.36 1.82
N ARG A 29 -16.27 -17.41 1.23
CA ARG A 29 -16.86 -17.54 -0.13
C ARG A 29 -15.84 -17.41 -1.24
N TYR A 30 -14.80 -16.57 -1.05
CA TYR A 30 -13.85 -16.22 -2.09
C TYR A 30 -12.56 -17.04 -2.09
N ILE A 31 -12.41 -17.98 -1.17
CA ILE A 31 -11.29 -18.92 -1.18
C ILE A 31 -11.24 -19.73 -2.49
N VAL A 32 -12.40 -20.08 -3.04
CA VAL A 32 -12.50 -20.78 -4.33
C VAL A 32 -11.93 -19.93 -5.46
N LEU A 33 -12.24 -18.61 -5.49
CA LEU A 33 -11.70 -17.69 -6.49
C LEU A 33 -10.17 -17.60 -6.40
N MET A 34 -9.62 -17.55 -5.20
CA MET A 34 -8.16 -17.56 -5.00
C MET A 34 -7.54 -18.86 -5.53
N ILE A 35 -8.13 -20.00 -5.24
CA ILE A 35 -7.65 -21.31 -5.73
C ILE A 35 -7.71 -21.35 -7.26
N VAL A 36 -8.81 -20.92 -7.87
CA VAL A 36 -8.95 -20.81 -9.34
C VAL A 36 -7.90 -19.91 -9.94
N SER A 37 -7.63 -18.76 -9.32
CA SER A 37 -6.60 -17.83 -9.77
C SER A 37 -5.19 -18.45 -9.69
N ILE A 38 -4.88 -19.16 -8.60
CA ILE A 38 -3.61 -19.90 -8.44
C ILE A 38 -3.46 -20.97 -9.53
N VAL A 39 -4.48 -21.81 -9.74
CA VAL A 39 -4.44 -22.89 -10.74
C VAL A 39 -4.30 -22.27 -12.15
N SER A 40 -5.07 -21.25 -12.46
CA SER A 40 -4.99 -20.54 -13.74
C SER A 40 -3.59 -20.00 -14.01
N GLY A 41 -3.02 -19.21 -13.09
CA GLY A 41 -1.68 -18.63 -13.23
C GLY A 41 -0.60 -19.71 -13.37
N PHE A 42 -0.71 -20.79 -12.61
CA PHE A 42 0.21 -21.93 -12.68
C PHE A 42 0.18 -22.60 -14.05
N VAL A 43 -1.01 -22.96 -14.56
CA VAL A 43 -1.20 -23.63 -15.84
C VAL A 43 -0.75 -22.74 -17.00
N PHE A 44 -1.15 -21.45 -17.00
CA PHE A 44 -0.72 -20.52 -18.04
C PHE A 44 0.80 -20.36 -18.07
N ALA A 45 1.47 -20.23 -16.92
CA ALA A 45 2.92 -20.11 -16.88
C ALA A 45 3.63 -21.34 -17.50
N LEU A 46 3.16 -22.55 -17.21
CA LEU A 46 3.69 -23.78 -17.82
C LEU A 46 3.48 -23.82 -19.34
N MET A 47 2.32 -23.35 -19.83
CA MET A 47 2.02 -23.29 -21.26
C MET A 47 2.86 -22.21 -21.96
N ILE A 48 3.05 -21.06 -21.33
CA ILE A 48 3.84 -19.93 -21.83
C ILE A 48 5.30 -20.36 -21.99
N GLU A 49 5.89 -20.97 -20.96
CA GLU A 49 7.29 -21.41 -21.00
C GLU A 49 7.56 -22.40 -22.14
N LYS A 50 6.65 -23.39 -22.35
CA LYS A 50 6.77 -24.35 -23.47
C LYS A 50 6.73 -23.67 -24.84
N LYS A 51 6.17 -22.48 -24.95
CA LYS A 51 6.02 -21.72 -26.21
C LYS A 51 6.76 -20.38 -26.16
N GLN A 52 7.73 -20.25 -25.25
CA GLN A 52 8.58 -19.07 -25.14
C GLN A 52 9.21 -18.76 -26.52
N ASN A 53 9.38 -17.48 -26.81
CA ASN A 53 9.90 -16.98 -28.11
C ASN A 53 9.03 -17.26 -29.36
N LYS A 54 7.81 -17.81 -29.21
CA LYS A 54 6.84 -18.00 -30.28
C LYS A 54 5.68 -17.01 -30.15
N LYS A 55 5.05 -16.64 -31.27
CA LYS A 55 3.83 -15.81 -31.27
C LYS A 55 2.72 -16.41 -30.35
N SER A 56 2.62 -17.74 -30.33
CA SER A 56 1.67 -18.45 -29.48
C SER A 56 1.95 -18.27 -27.97
N GLY A 57 3.22 -18.10 -27.56
CA GLY A 57 3.57 -17.77 -26.17
C GLY A 57 3.12 -16.37 -25.76
N LEU A 58 3.29 -15.39 -26.66
CA LEU A 58 2.78 -14.03 -26.47
C LEU A 58 1.24 -14.00 -26.34
N ILE A 59 0.53 -14.74 -27.20
CA ILE A 59 -0.93 -14.85 -27.14
C ILE A 59 -1.37 -15.47 -25.82
N LEU A 60 -0.74 -16.55 -25.37
CA LEU A 60 -1.04 -17.20 -24.08
C LEU A 60 -0.78 -16.26 -22.91
N MET A 61 0.28 -15.46 -22.94
CA MET A 61 0.57 -14.45 -21.91
C MET A 61 -0.56 -13.42 -21.86
N TRP A 62 -1.02 -12.88 -23.01
CA TRP A 62 -2.12 -11.93 -23.03
C TRP A 62 -3.46 -12.55 -22.60
N ILE A 63 -3.73 -13.82 -22.91
CA ILE A 63 -4.91 -14.54 -22.41
C ILE A 63 -4.82 -14.66 -20.89
N SER A 64 -3.66 -15.02 -20.34
CA SER A 64 -3.45 -15.10 -18.89
C SER A 64 -3.72 -13.75 -18.19
N VAL A 65 -3.20 -12.66 -18.77
CA VAL A 65 -3.45 -11.30 -18.28
C VAL A 65 -4.95 -10.96 -18.33
N ALA A 66 -5.62 -11.27 -19.47
CA ALA A 66 -7.05 -11.01 -19.63
C ALA A 66 -7.90 -11.80 -18.63
N VAL A 67 -7.59 -13.08 -18.40
CA VAL A 67 -8.27 -13.91 -17.39
C VAL A 67 -8.06 -13.36 -15.98
N SER A 68 -6.84 -12.98 -15.62
CA SER A 68 -6.56 -12.40 -14.30
C SER A 68 -7.27 -11.05 -14.09
N LEU A 69 -7.29 -10.20 -15.13
CA LEU A 69 -8.01 -8.92 -15.09
C LEU A 69 -9.53 -9.09 -15.10
N SER A 70 -10.09 -10.12 -15.75
CA SER A 70 -11.53 -10.34 -15.78
C SER A 70 -12.10 -10.57 -14.39
N PHE A 71 -11.40 -11.32 -13.53
CA PHE A 71 -11.81 -11.47 -12.13
C PHE A 71 -11.81 -10.12 -11.40
N LEU A 72 -10.75 -9.33 -11.59
CA LEU A 72 -10.67 -8.00 -10.99
C LEU A 72 -11.78 -7.06 -11.52
N LEU A 73 -12.06 -7.09 -12.83
CA LEU A 73 -13.09 -6.27 -13.46
C LEU A 73 -14.50 -6.63 -12.94
N ILE A 74 -14.81 -7.90 -12.81
CA ILE A 74 -16.12 -8.36 -12.31
C ILE A 74 -16.33 -7.92 -10.87
N PHE A 75 -15.38 -8.17 -9.98
CA PHE A 75 -15.59 -7.95 -8.55
C PHE A 75 -15.34 -6.49 -8.11
N LYS A 76 -14.51 -5.75 -8.82
CA LYS A 76 -14.14 -4.37 -8.42
C LYS A 76 -14.84 -3.29 -9.23
N TYR A 77 -15.07 -3.53 -10.54
CA TYR A 77 -15.49 -2.46 -11.44
C TYR A 77 -16.88 -2.63 -12.03
N ALA A 78 -17.52 -3.81 -11.89
CA ALA A 78 -18.81 -4.06 -12.52
C ALA A 78 -19.87 -3.01 -12.12
N ASP A 79 -20.06 -2.79 -10.82
CA ASP A 79 -21.06 -1.84 -10.34
C ASP A 79 -20.72 -0.40 -10.73
N PHE A 80 -19.46 0.01 -10.66
CA PHE A 80 -19.02 1.31 -11.13
C PHE A 80 -19.33 1.53 -12.63
N LEU A 81 -19.09 0.53 -13.47
CA LEU A 81 -19.43 0.61 -14.89
C LEU A 81 -20.94 0.67 -15.11
N ILE A 82 -21.72 -0.15 -14.40
CA ILE A 82 -23.17 -0.17 -14.48
C ILE A 82 -23.73 1.18 -14.02
N GLU A 83 -23.26 1.75 -12.91
CA GLU A 83 -23.69 3.06 -12.43
C GLU A 83 -23.45 4.17 -13.47
N ASN A 84 -22.27 4.16 -14.13
CA ASN A 84 -21.99 5.14 -15.18
C ASN A 84 -22.89 4.94 -16.42
N VAL A 85 -23.19 3.70 -16.81
CA VAL A 85 -24.10 3.40 -17.91
C VAL A 85 -25.53 3.78 -17.56
N ASN A 86 -25.96 3.59 -16.32
CA ASN A 86 -27.29 3.99 -15.84
C ASN A 86 -27.52 5.52 -15.80
N GLN A 87 -26.46 6.33 -15.97
CA GLN A 87 -26.61 7.79 -16.16
C GLN A 87 -27.15 8.14 -17.57
N LEU A 88 -27.13 7.18 -18.51
CA LEU A 88 -27.67 7.40 -19.84
C LEU A 88 -29.22 7.34 -19.80
N PRO A 89 -29.92 8.25 -20.50
CA PRO A 89 -31.38 8.26 -20.54
C PRO A 89 -31.95 6.91 -21.02
N GLY A 90 -32.93 6.37 -20.28
CA GLY A 90 -33.63 5.11 -20.64
C GLY A 90 -32.88 3.82 -20.31
N VAL A 91 -31.70 3.89 -19.67
CA VAL A 91 -30.93 2.71 -19.23
C VAL A 91 -31.11 2.51 -17.73
N SER A 92 -31.47 1.30 -17.31
CA SER A 92 -31.58 0.89 -15.91
C SER A 92 -31.15 -0.57 -15.75
N LEU A 93 -29.82 -0.77 -15.60
CA LEU A 93 -29.25 -2.09 -15.38
C LEU A 93 -29.16 -2.38 -13.88
N PRO A 94 -29.48 -3.62 -13.43
CA PRO A 94 -29.34 -3.98 -12.02
C PRO A 94 -27.87 -4.02 -11.61
N LEU A 95 -27.55 -3.52 -10.41
CA LEU A 95 -26.22 -3.64 -9.80
C LEU A 95 -25.97 -5.09 -9.40
N SER A 96 -24.73 -5.53 -9.56
CA SER A 96 -24.30 -6.89 -9.19
C SER A 96 -24.21 -7.08 -7.67
N LYS A 97 -23.90 -6.00 -6.93
CA LYS A 97 -23.72 -5.96 -5.46
C LYS A 97 -22.76 -7.04 -4.94
N LEU A 98 -21.76 -7.40 -5.75
CA LEU A 98 -20.71 -8.33 -5.34
C LEU A 98 -19.76 -7.63 -4.37
N SER A 99 -19.51 -8.26 -3.23
CA SER A 99 -18.47 -7.76 -2.32
C SER A 99 -17.09 -7.97 -2.93
N LEU A 100 -16.18 -7.01 -2.73
CA LEU A 100 -14.81 -7.07 -3.23
C LEU A 100 -14.02 -8.11 -2.41
N PRO A 101 -13.49 -9.19 -3.03
CA PRO A 101 -12.67 -10.16 -2.31
C PRO A 101 -11.39 -9.51 -1.78
N ILE A 102 -11.10 -9.68 -0.50
CA ILE A 102 -9.90 -9.12 0.12
C ILE A 102 -8.64 -9.59 -0.63
N GLY A 103 -7.74 -8.66 -0.94
CA GLY A 103 -6.47 -8.97 -1.58
C GLY A 103 -6.52 -9.28 -3.08
N ILE A 104 -7.71 -9.27 -3.75
CA ILE A 104 -7.82 -9.61 -5.17
C ILE A 104 -6.90 -8.75 -6.05
N SER A 105 -6.76 -7.46 -5.76
CA SER A 105 -5.87 -6.55 -6.49
C SER A 105 -4.40 -6.96 -6.36
N PHE A 106 -3.99 -7.46 -5.19
CA PHE A 106 -2.60 -7.86 -4.92
C PHE A 106 -2.26 -9.18 -5.61
N TYR A 107 -3.04 -10.25 -5.38
CA TYR A 107 -2.70 -11.53 -6.01
C TYR A 107 -2.91 -11.52 -7.52
N THR A 108 -3.81 -10.69 -8.06
CA THR A 108 -3.91 -10.47 -9.51
C THR A 108 -2.60 -9.88 -10.06
N PHE A 109 -2.04 -8.87 -9.40
CA PHE A 109 -0.77 -8.27 -9.82
C PHE A 109 0.41 -9.26 -9.69
N GLN A 110 0.42 -10.09 -8.66
CA GLN A 110 1.41 -11.16 -8.51
C GLN A 110 1.35 -12.17 -9.65
N ILE A 111 0.15 -12.66 -10.02
CA ILE A 111 -0.03 -13.62 -11.11
C ILE A 111 0.32 -13.00 -12.45
N ILE A 112 -0.11 -11.75 -12.73
CA ILE A 112 0.23 -11.05 -13.97
C ILE A 112 1.74 -10.88 -14.08
N SER A 113 2.42 -10.35 -13.07
CA SER A 113 3.87 -10.16 -13.11
C SER A 113 4.59 -11.49 -13.34
N TYR A 114 4.19 -12.55 -12.64
CA TYR A 114 4.78 -13.86 -12.78
C TYR A 114 4.64 -14.42 -14.22
N THR A 115 3.46 -14.37 -14.82
CA THR A 115 3.24 -14.90 -16.17
C THR A 115 3.96 -14.07 -17.25
N VAL A 116 4.07 -12.75 -17.03
CA VAL A 116 4.87 -11.86 -17.88
C VAL A 116 6.36 -12.15 -17.74
N ASP A 117 6.87 -12.35 -16.51
CA ASP A 117 8.28 -12.66 -16.26
C ASP A 117 8.68 -14.02 -16.85
N VAL A 118 7.80 -15.02 -16.78
CA VAL A 118 8.00 -16.31 -17.47
C VAL A 118 8.05 -16.12 -19.00
N TRP A 119 7.17 -15.30 -19.57
CA TRP A 119 7.19 -15.02 -21.00
C TRP A 119 8.47 -14.29 -21.43
N ARG A 120 8.95 -13.33 -20.63
CA ARG A 120 10.20 -12.60 -20.86
C ARG A 120 11.44 -13.48 -20.71
N GLY A 121 11.34 -14.58 -19.97
CA GLY A 121 12.47 -15.44 -19.60
C GLY A 121 13.24 -14.95 -18.37
N ASP A 122 12.66 -14.02 -17.63
CA ASP A 122 13.25 -13.49 -16.39
C ASP A 122 13.20 -14.54 -15.27
N THR A 123 12.24 -15.46 -15.32
CA THR A 123 12.14 -16.64 -14.43
C THR A 123 11.58 -17.85 -15.18
N LYS A 124 11.81 -19.05 -14.63
CA LYS A 124 11.22 -20.29 -15.12
C LYS A 124 9.85 -20.53 -14.49
N ALA A 125 8.98 -21.25 -15.23
CA ALA A 125 7.70 -21.66 -14.69
C ALA A 125 7.88 -22.62 -13.51
N GLN A 126 7.26 -22.32 -12.36
CA GLN A 126 7.27 -23.17 -11.18
C GLN A 126 6.57 -24.51 -11.48
N ARG A 127 7.22 -25.63 -11.15
CA ARG A 127 6.69 -26.98 -11.38
C ARG A 127 5.84 -27.51 -10.22
N ASN A 128 5.98 -26.90 -9.05
CA ASN A 128 5.25 -27.31 -7.87
C ASN A 128 4.13 -26.32 -7.54
N ILE A 129 2.89 -26.77 -7.70
CA ILE A 129 1.71 -25.94 -7.46
C ILE A 129 1.59 -25.48 -6.01
N ILE A 130 2.09 -26.27 -5.03
CA ILE A 130 2.11 -25.87 -3.62
C ILE A 130 3.05 -24.68 -3.41
N SER A 131 4.24 -24.71 -4.02
CA SER A 131 5.19 -23.59 -3.94
C SER A 131 4.64 -22.32 -4.61
N PHE A 132 3.99 -22.46 -5.77
CA PHE A 132 3.33 -21.35 -6.45
C PHE A 132 2.14 -20.83 -5.64
N GLY A 133 1.30 -21.72 -5.12
CA GLY A 133 0.19 -21.37 -4.24
C GLY A 133 0.66 -20.65 -2.98
N THR A 134 1.77 -21.12 -2.37
CA THR A 134 2.42 -20.41 -1.24
C THR A 134 2.78 -18.98 -1.63
N TYR A 135 3.42 -18.77 -2.78
CA TYR A 135 3.78 -17.43 -3.27
C TYR A 135 2.56 -16.51 -3.37
N VAL A 136 1.49 -16.98 -4.00
CA VAL A 136 0.30 -16.16 -4.26
C VAL A 136 -0.52 -15.88 -3.00
N SER A 137 -0.67 -16.90 -2.12
CA SER A 137 -1.57 -16.80 -0.95
C SER A 137 -0.88 -16.42 0.35
N LEU A 138 0.44 -16.19 0.37
CA LEU A 138 1.24 -16.01 1.58
C LEU A 138 0.69 -14.91 2.49
N PHE A 139 0.11 -15.31 3.62
CA PHE A 139 -0.71 -14.46 4.50
C PHE A 139 -0.04 -13.16 4.99
N PRO A 140 1.27 -13.06 5.24
CA PRO A 140 1.85 -11.79 5.67
C PRO A 140 1.72 -10.67 4.63
N GLN A 141 1.80 -11.00 3.35
CA GLN A 141 1.81 -10.00 2.26
C GLN A 141 0.45 -9.83 1.55
N LEU A 142 -0.42 -10.88 1.64
CA LEU A 142 -1.58 -11.04 0.78
C LEU A 142 -2.54 -9.85 0.76
N ILE A 143 -2.76 -9.22 1.91
CA ILE A 143 -3.84 -8.24 2.07
C ILE A 143 -3.41 -6.82 1.69
N ALA A 144 -2.31 -6.34 2.25
CA ALA A 144 -1.77 -4.99 2.02
C ALA A 144 -0.25 -4.94 2.28
N GLY A 145 0.45 -6.06 2.15
CA GLY A 145 1.91 -6.10 2.20
C GLY A 145 2.55 -5.45 0.96
N PRO A 146 3.87 -5.44 0.87
CA PRO A 146 4.54 -5.11 -0.38
C PRO A 146 4.06 -6.03 -1.50
N ILE A 147 3.90 -5.51 -2.71
CA ILE A 147 3.63 -6.34 -3.89
C ILE A 147 4.92 -7.08 -4.22
N VAL A 148 5.02 -8.32 -3.72
CA VAL A 148 6.19 -9.18 -3.91
C VAL A 148 6.07 -9.88 -5.24
N ARG A 149 7.09 -9.79 -6.09
CA ARG A 149 7.17 -10.53 -7.35
C ARG A 149 7.68 -11.95 -7.10
N TYR A 150 7.41 -12.85 -8.02
CA TYR A 150 7.94 -14.19 -7.93
C TYR A 150 9.48 -14.20 -7.91
N THR A 151 10.10 -13.37 -8.75
CA THR A 151 11.55 -13.17 -8.82
C THR A 151 12.19 -12.65 -7.53
N ASP A 152 11.42 -11.92 -6.70
CA ASP A 152 11.92 -11.41 -5.42
C ASP A 152 12.13 -12.53 -4.38
N ILE A 153 11.35 -13.62 -4.45
CA ILE A 153 11.35 -14.71 -3.44
C ILE A 153 11.50 -16.12 -4.04
N GLU A 154 11.80 -16.23 -5.33
CA GLU A 154 11.97 -17.52 -6.01
C GLU A 154 12.98 -18.42 -5.30
N ARG A 155 14.12 -17.85 -4.89
CA ARG A 155 15.17 -18.58 -4.19
C ARG A 155 14.68 -19.05 -2.82
N GLU A 156 13.99 -18.21 -2.06
CA GLU A 156 13.48 -18.56 -0.73
C GLU A 156 12.33 -19.57 -0.77
N LEU A 157 11.59 -19.64 -1.89
CA LEU A 157 10.60 -20.71 -2.08
C LEU A 157 11.26 -22.08 -2.24
N GLN A 158 12.49 -22.15 -2.75
CA GLN A 158 13.24 -23.37 -2.93
C GLN A 158 14.15 -23.65 -1.74
N GLU A 159 14.96 -22.68 -1.33
CA GLU A 159 15.97 -22.81 -0.28
C GLU A 159 15.93 -21.65 0.71
N ARG A 160 15.23 -21.83 1.83
CA ARG A 160 15.18 -20.83 2.89
C ARG A 160 16.24 -21.07 3.94
N LYS A 161 16.90 -19.98 4.33
CA LYS A 161 17.81 -19.96 5.47
C LYS A 161 17.06 -19.38 6.68
N HIS A 162 17.04 -20.13 7.75
CA HIS A 162 16.51 -19.70 9.04
C HIS A 162 17.68 -19.39 9.98
N SER A 163 17.62 -18.25 10.64
CA SER A 163 18.56 -17.91 11.72
C SER A 163 17.83 -17.18 12.85
N VAL A 164 18.30 -17.36 14.06
CA VAL A 164 17.78 -16.65 15.23
C VAL A 164 17.90 -15.13 15.05
N THR A 165 19.01 -14.67 14.46
CA THR A 165 19.24 -13.25 14.18
C THR A 165 18.19 -12.68 13.20
N LEU A 166 17.88 -13.42 12.13
CA LEU A 166 16.86 -13.01 11.15
C LEU A 166 15.47 -12.99 11.80
N ALA A 167 15.13 -14.02 12.57
CA ALA A 167 13.85 -14.08 13.29
C ALA A 167 13.73 -12.96 14.33
N ALA A 168 14.77 -12.68 15.13
CA ALA A 168 14.78 -11.58 16.08
C ALA A 168 14.60 -10.21 15.40
N SER A 169 15.29 -9.99 14.26
CA SER A 169 15.09 -8.78 13.46
C SER A 169 13.66 -8.68 12.91
N GLY A 170 13.05 -9.80 12.55
CA GLY A 170 11.69 -9.91 12.08
C GLY A 170 10.67 -9.58 13.18
N ILE A 171 10.84 -10.14 14.38
CA ILE A 171 9.99 -9.85 15.55
C ILE A 171 10.08 -8.36 15.91
N LYS A 172 11.30 -7.81 15.99
CA LYS A 172 11.49 -6.37 16.25
C LYS A 172 10.73 -5.52 15.23
N ARG A 173 10.84 -5.84 13.95
CA ARG A 173 10.19 -5.09 12.89
C ARG A 173 8.67 -5.22 12.95
N PHE A 174 8.16 -6.41 13.22
CA PHE A 174 6.73 -6.67 13.41
C PHE A 174 6.16 -5.83 14.55
N LEU A 175 6.84 -5.80 15.72
CA LEU A 175 6.37 -5.04 16.89
C LEU A 175 6.40 -3.52 16.64
N ILE A 176 7.41 -3.02 15.92
CA ILE A 176 7.44 -1.61 15.50
C ILE A 176 6.27 -1.30 14.55
N GLY A 177 6.00 -2.19 13.59
CA GLY A 177 4.87 -2.06 12.66
C GLY A 177 3.53 -2.06 13.39
N LEU A 178 3.34 -3.00 14.32
CA LEU A 178 2.15 -3.09 15.17
C LEU A 178 1.96 -1.80 15.99
N SER A 179 3.03 -1.29 16.60
CA SER A 179 2.99 -0.03 17.35
C SER A 179 2.61 1.16 16.47
N LYS A 180 3.14 1.25 15.24
CA LYS A 180 2.74 2.27 14.26
C LYS A 180 1.23 2.23 13.97
N LYS A 181 0.69 1.02 13.73
CA LYS A 181 -0.74 0.83 13.43
C LYS A 181 -1.61 1.17 14.63
N VAL A 182 -1.32 0.60 15.79
CA VAL A 182 -2.22 0.64 16.94
C VAL A 182 -2.07 1.96 17.72
N LEU A 183 -0.84 2.37 18.01
CA LEU A 183 -0.59 3.50 18.92
C LEU A 183 -0.54 4.85 18.21
N ILE A 184 -0.33 4.86 16.88
CA ILE A 184 -0.26 6.11 16.12
C ILE A 184 -1.42 6.21 15.14
N ALA A 185 -1.51 5.28 14.18
CA ALA A 185 -2.49 5.39 13.11
C ALA A 185 -3.94 5.32 13.60
N ASN A 186 -4.26 4.39 14.52
CA ASN A 186 -5.62 4.28 15.05
C ASN A 186 -6.03 5.53 15.83
N VAL A 187 -5.15 6.05 16.68
CA VAL A 187 -5.43 7.25 17.48
C VAL A 187 -5.56 8.51 16.60
N LEU A 188 -4.74 8.62 15.54
CA LEU A 188 -4.92 9.68 14.53
C LEU A 188 -6.22 9.50 13.73
N GLY A 189 -6.66 8.25 13.52
CA GLY A 189 -7.96 7.94 12.94
C GLY A 189 -9.13 8.45 13.76
N GLU A 190 -9.07 8.31 15.08
CA GLU A 190 -10.05 8.89 16.00
C GLU A 190 -10.11 10.42 15.86
N LEU A 191 -8.95 11.07 15.79
CA LEU A 191 -8.91 12.53 15.58
C LEU A 191 -9.52 12.93 14.23
N THR A 192 -9.28 12.17 13.15
CA THR A 192 -9.91 12.45 11.85
C THR A 192 -11.43 12.33 11.94
N ASP A 193 -11.94 11.30 12.59
CA ASP A 193 -13.38 11.09 12.80
C ASP A 193 -14.01 12.19 13.67
N ILE A 194 -13.33 12.61 14.72
CA ILE A 194 -13.75 13.73 15.58
C ILE A 194 -13.86 15.02 14.76
N CYS A 195 -12.84 15.34 13.96
CA CYS A 195 -12.84 16.54 13.13
C CYS A 195 -13.95 16.54 12.07
N LEU A 196 -14.29 15.36 11.52
CA LEU A 196 -15.39 15.22 10.56
C LEU A 196 -16.77 15.35 11.19
N LYS A 197 -16.93 14.95 12.46
CA LYS A 197 -18.21 14.93 13.19
C LYS A 197 -18.41 16.13 14.10
N THR A 198 -17.46 17.06 14.16
CA THR A 198 -17.54 18.22 15.08
C THR A 198 -18.76 19.11 14.78
N SER A 199 -19.46 19.51 15.83
CA SER A 199 -20.57 20.49 15.76
C SER A 199 -20.10 21.94 15.60
N GLN A 200 -18.82 22.21 15.85
CA GLN A 200 -18.21 23.54 15.77
C GLN A 200 -16.98 23.51 14.83
N PRO A 201 -17.20 23.30 13.50
CA PRO A 201 -16.10 23.28 12.55
C PRO A 201 -15.40 24.64 12.48
N SER A 202 -14.08 24.60 12.31
CA SER A 202 -13.24 25.79 12.17
C SER A 202 -12.11 25.50 11.15
N ILE A 203 -11.44 26.55 10.67
CA ILE A 203 -10.27 26.38 9.79
C ILE A 203 -9.22 25.50 10.47
N LEU A 204 -8.96 25.74 11.76
CA LEU A 204 -8.02 24.94 12.56
C LEU A 204 -8.42 23.44 12.61
N SER A 205 -9.71 23.12 12.78
CA SER A 205 -10.15 21.71 12.80
C SER A 205 -9.93 21.02 11.46
N TRP A 206 -10.10 21.72 10.34
CA TRP A 206 -9.84 21.17 9.01
C TRP A 206 -8.35 20.95 8.73
N TRP A 207 -7.47 21.86 9.19
CA TRP A 207 -6.02 21.63 9.10
C TRP A 207 -5.56 20.50 10.00
N MET A 208 -6.12 20.34 11.20
CA MET A 208 -5.86 19.19 12.05
C MET A 208 -6.32 17.89 11.40
N TYR A 209 -7.52 17.89 10.80
CA TYR A 209 -8.00 16.75 10.01
C TYR A 209 -7.03 16.37 8.89
N ALA A 210 -6.61 17.33 8.09
CA ALA A 210 -5.71 17.08 6.96
C ALA A 210 -4.36 16.51 7.42
N ALA A 211 -3.75 17.08 8.46
CA ALA A 211 -2.50 16.60 9.02
C ALA A 211 -2.63 15.19 9.64
N ALA A 212 -3.68 14.98 10.44
CA ALA A 212 -3.95 13.68 11.04
C ALA A 212 -4.21 12.61 9.99
N LEU A 213 -4.97 12.91 8.93
CA LEU A 213 -5.26 11.99 7.82
C LEU A 213 -3.99 11.52 7.09
N VAL A 214 -3.11 12.46 6.73
CA VAL A 214 -1.84 12.12 6.05
C VAL A 214 -0.97 11.23 6.91
N LEU A 215 -0.82 11.57 8.19
CA LEU A 215 -0.04 10.78 9.13
C LEU A 215 -0.71 9.44 9.42
N GLN A 216 -2.05 9.40 9.57
CA GLN A 216 -2.81 8.17 9.74
C GLN A 216 -2.55 7.20 8.57
N ILE A 217 -2.78 7.63 7.32
CA ILE A 217 -2.58 6.79 6.14
C ILE A 217 -1.13 6.29 6.06
N TYR A 218 -0.16 7.16 6.35
CA TYR A 218 1.25 6.78 6.35
C TYR A 218 1.58 5.72 7.41
N PHE A 219 1.19 5.92 8.67
CA PHE A 219 1.51 4.97 9.74
C PHE A 219 0.69 3.69 9.65
N ASP A 220 -0.56 3.77 9.19
CA ASP A 220 -1.40 2.61 8.94
C ASP A 220 -0.74 1.69 7.90
N PHE A 221 -0.39 2.22 6.74
CA PHE A 221 0.15 1.43 5.64
C PHE A 221 1.62 1.04 5.84
N SER A 222 2.47 1.96 6.33
CA SER A 222 3.86 1.60 6.65
C SER A 222 3.95 0.62 7.82
N GLY A 223 3.04 0.71 8.79
CA GLY A 223 2.94 -0.23 9.91
C GLY A 223 2.61 -1.64 9.42
N TYR A 224 1.60 -1.77 8.55
CA TYR A 224 1.28 -3.06 7.94
C TYR A 224 2.47 -3.62 7.13
N SER A 225 3.09 -2.80 6.29
CA SER A 225 4.27 -3.22 5.52
C SER A 225 5.41 -3.71 6.42
N ASP A 226 5.66 -3.03 7.54
CA ASP A 226 6.67 -3.45 8.51
C ASP A 226 6.29 -4.78 9.18
N MET A 227 5.01 -4.99 9.52
CA MET A 227 4.52 -6.27 10.05
C MET A 227 4.70 -7.39 9.02
N ALA A 228 4.34 -7.15 7.77
CA ALA A 228 4.48 -8.13 6.68
C ALA A 228 5.95 -8.53 6.46
N ILE A 229 6.86 -7.54 6.37
CA ILE A 229 8.30 -7.77 6.20
C ILE A 229 8.87 -8.49 7.44
N GLY A 230 8.41 -8.11 8.64
CA GLY A 230 8.80 -8.75 9.89
C GLY A 230 8.43 -10.23 9.93
N LEU A 231 7.18 -10.57 9.60
CA LEU A 231 6.71 -11.96 9.49
C LEU A 231 7.45 -12.71 8.38
N GLY A 232 7.66 -12.07 7.22
CA GLY A 232 8.47 -12.64 6.14
C GLY A 232 9.84 -13.10 6.64
N ARG A 233 10.56 -12.25 7.38
CA ARG A 233 11.88 -12.58 7.97
C ARG A 233 11.82 -13.75 8.95
N ILE A 234 10.76 -13.85 9.78
CA ILE A 234 10.56 -14.96 10.70
C ILE A 234 10.46 -16.28 9.92
N PHE A 235 9.76 -16.28 8.79
CA PHE A 235 9.61 -17.44 7.92
C PHE A 235 10.76 -17.64 6.92
N GLY A 236 11.78 -16.79 6.94
CA GLY A 236 12.96 -16.88 6.09
C GLY A 236 12.79 -16.27 4.69
N PHE A 237 11.82 -15.37 4.50
CA PHE A 237 11.64 -14.57 3.30
C PHE A 237 12.16 -13.14 3.49
N GLN A 238 12.64 -12.52 2.42
CA GLN A 238 13.09 -11.13 2.39
C GLN A 238 12.22 -10.33 1.43
N PHE A 239 11.14 -9.74 1.96
CA PHE A 239 10.26 -8.89 1.17
C PHE A 239 10.89 -7.51 0.93
N PRO A 240 10.57 -6.88 -0.24
CA PRO A 240 11.08 -5.56 -0.57
C PRO A 240 10.52 -4.47 0.37
N GLU A 241 11.29 -3.41 0.56
CA GLU A 241 10.86 -2.22 1.30
C GLU A 241 9.76 -1.49 0.52
N ASN A 242 8.72 -1.05 1.23
CA ASN A 242 7.58 -0.38 0.62
C ASN A 242 7.54 1.14 0.90
N PHE A 243 8.23 1.59 1.95
CA PHE A 243 8.31 2.99 2.36
C PHE A 243 9.73 3.38 2.75
N ASN A 244 10.13 4.61 2.36
CA ASN A 244 11.40 5.20 2.76
C ASN A 244 11.22 6.69 3.11
N TYR A 245 10.56 6.96 4.24
CA TYR A 245 10.31 8.32 4.75
C TYR A 245 9.77 9.27 3.66
N PRO A 246 8.61 8.97 3.03
CA PRO A 246 8.13 9.73 1.89
C PRO A 246 7.77 11.19 2.21
N LEU A 247 7.38 11.46 3.47
CA LEU A 247 6.94 12.80 3.87
C LEU A 247 8.08 13.82 3.99
N ILE A 248 9.37 13.42 3.90
CA ILE A 248 10.49 14.37 3.84
C ILE A 248 10.85 14.81 2.42
N SER A 249 10.15 14.31 1.41
CA SER A 249 10.45 14.60 0.01
C SER A 249 10.25 16.08 -0.34
N ARG A 250 10.85 16.54 -1.45
CA ARG A 250 10.82 17.91 -1.92
C ARG A 250 10.06 18.08 -3.23
N SER A 251 9.65 16.96 -3.85
CA SER A 251 8.92 16.94 -5.11
C SER A 251 7.96 15.74 -5.15
N VAL A 252 6.93 15.81 -5.98
CA VAL A 252 5.99 14.71 -6.22
C VAL A 252 6.73 13.50 -6.76
N LYS A 253 7.69 13.70 -7.65
CA LYS A 253 8.53 12.63 -8.20
C LYS A 253 9.34 11.92 -7.10
N GLU A 254 9.93 12.66 -6.16
CA GLU A 254 10.67 12.07 -5.05
C GLU A 254 9.75 11.34 -4.09
N PHE A 255 8.58 11.92 -3.77
CA PHE A 255 7.58 11.31 -2.91
C PHE A 255 7.20 9.90 -3.40
N TRP A 256 6.86 9.73 -4.68
CA TRP A 256 6.48 8.44 -5.25
C TRP A 256 7.62 7.44 -5.38
N ARG A 257 8.86 7.86 -5.32
CA ARG A 257 10.02 6.96 -5.19
C ARG A 257 10.18 6.39 -3.78
N ARG A 258 9.54 7.01 -2.79
CA ARG A 258 9.63 6.68 -1.37
C ARG A 258 8.33 6.13 -0.80
N TRP A 259 7.21 6.36 -1.46
CA TRP A 259 5.86 5.92 -1.12
C TRP A 259 5.45 4.74 -1.98
N HIS A 260 4.95 3.65 -1.33
CA HIS A 260 4.43 2.45 -2.00
C HIS A 260 5.34 1.95 -3.13
N ILE A 261 6.62 1.76 -2.79
CA ILE A 261 7.71 1.49 -3.73
C ILE A 261 7.42 0.26 -4.59
N SER A 262 6.81 -0.79 -3.99
CA SER A 262 6.48 -2.02 -4.69
C SER A 262 5.43 -1.81 -5.79
N LEU A 263 4.39 -1.00 -5.55
CA LEU A 263 3.38 -0.63 -6.56
C LEU A 263 4.01 0.21 -7.67
N GLY A 264 4.79 1.23 -7.29
CA GLY A 264 5.48 2.10 -8.27
C GLY A 264 6.42 1.31 -9.17
N SER A 265 7.19 0.36 -8.62
CA SER A 265 8.06 -0.51 -9.41
C SER A 265 7.28 -1.47 -10.28
N TRP A 266 6.14 -2.01 -9.81
CA TRP A 266 5.28 -2.87 -10.61
C TRP A 266 4.73 -2.12 -11.85
N PHE A 267 4.12 -0.94 -11.66
CA PHE A 267 3.62 -0.13 -12.79
C PHE A 267 4.74 0.31 -13.73
N ARG A 268 5.93 0.63 -13.20
CA ARG A 268 7.09 0.96 -14.03
C ARG A 268 7.46 -0.19 -14.96
N ASP A 269 7.58 -1.42 -14.43
CA ASP A 269 8.19 -2.54 -15.14
C ASP A 269 7.19 -3.29 -16.03
N TYR A 270 5.90 -3.28 -15.68
CA TYR A 270 4.87 -4.00 -16.43
C TYR A 270 3.95 -3.11 -17.28
N VAL A 271 3.96 -1.79 -17.06
CA VAL A 271 3.15 -0.85 -17.86
C VAL A 271 4.01 0.24 -18.50
N TYR A 272 4.75 1.01 -17.70
CA TYR A 272 5.46 2.19 -18.20
C TYR A 272 6.57 1.84 -19.18
N ILE A 273 7.45 0.90 -18.85
CA ILE A 273 8.55 0.46 -19.72
C ILE A 273 8.02 -0.21 -21.01
N PRO A 274 7.04 -1.13 -20.96
CA PRO A 274 6.43 -1.69 -22.19
C PRO A 274 5.79 -0.67 -23.12
N LEU A 275 5.25 0.43 -22.57
CA LEU A 275 4.72 1.55 -23.37
C LEU A 275 5.82 2.43 -24.02
N GLY A 276 7.11 2.11 -23.78
CA GLY A 276 8.28 2.82 -24.26
C GLY A 276 8.97 3.72 -23.21
N GLY A 277 8.44 3.81 -22.00
CA GLY A 277 9.07 4.52 -20.89
C GLY A 277 9.28 6.01 -21.16
N SER A 278 10.46 6.51 -20.79
CA SER A 278 10.86 7.92 -20.97
C SER A 278 11.69 8.17 -22.25
N ARG A 279 12.07 7.10 -22.99
CA ARG A 279 12.95 7.17 -24.16
C ARG A 279 12.14 7.25 -25.46
N VAL A 280 11.04 8.01 -25.45
CA VAL A 280 10.13 8.18 -26.59
C VAL A 280 9.88 9.67 -26.83
N LYS A 281 9.23 10.01 -27.96
CA LYS A 281 8.81 11.38 -28.27
C LYS A 281 7.92 11.94 -27.16
N THR A 282 7.98 13.27 -26.96
CA THR A 282 7.29 13.95 -25.83
C THR A 282 5.80 13.59 -25.73
N GLY A 283 5.06 13.55 -26.85
CA GLY A 283 3.64 13.17 -26.82
C GLY A 283 3.39 11.75 -26.31
N LEU A 284 4.23 10.79 -26.70
CA LEU A 284 4.16 9.41 -26.18
C LEU A 284 4.55 9.32 -24.71
N TYR A 285 5.52 10.14 -24.29
CA TYR A 285 5.88 10.22 -22.87
C TYR A 285 4.70 10.75 -22.03
N VAL A 286 4.03 11.81 -22.48
CA VAL A 286 2.84 12.35 -21.80
C VAL A 286 1.76 11.26 -21.70
N ARG A 287 1.45 10.60 -22.81
CA ARG A 287 0.52 9.45 -22.83
C ARG A 287 0.91 8.39 -21.80
N ASN A 288 2.18 7.98 -21.76
CA ASN A 288 2.66 6.92 -20.87
C ASN A 288 2.49 7.31 -19.39
N VAL A 289 2.81 8.56 -19.04
CA VAL A 289 2.65 9.06 -17.67
C VAL A 289 1.17 9.09 -17.29
N ILE A 290 0.31 9.69 -18.12
CA ILE A 290 -1.13 9.78 -17.84
C ILE A 290 -1.75 8.38 -17.75
N ALA A 291 -1.44 7.47 -18.68
CA ALA A 291 -1.96 6.09 -18.65
C ALA A 291 -1.59 5.37 -17.36
N VAL A 292 -0.32 5.42 -16.94
CA VAL A 292 0.14 4.78 -15.69
C VAL A 292 -0.59 5.36 -14.49
N TRP A 293 -0.73 6.68 -14.41
CA TRP A 293 -1.35 7.32 -13.24
C TRP A 293 -2.87 7.15 -13.19
N MET A 294 -3.54 7.14 -14.33
CA MET A 294 -4.97 6.79 -14.40
C MET A 294 -5.20 5.33 -13.97
N LEU A 295 -4.37 4.40 -14.46
CA LEU A 295 -4.42 3.00 -14.03
C LEU A 295 -4.09 2.83 -12.54
N THR A 296 -3.15 3.62 -12.00
CA THR A 296 -2.86 3.65 -10.57
C THR A 296 -4.06 4.14 -9.76
N GLY A 297 -4.73 5.19 -10.21
CA GLY A 297 -5.95 5.68 -9.58
C GLY A 297 -7.06 4.63 -9.60
N LEU A 298 -7.36 4.06 -10.76
CA LEU A 298 -8.33 2.97 -10.91
C LEU A 298 -8.00 1.76 -10.03
N TRP A 299 -6.72 1.40 -9.93
CA TRP A 299 -6.31 0.28 -9.09
C TRP A 299 -6.65 0.50 -7.61
N HIS A 300 -6.60 1.74 -7.11
CA HIS A 300 -7.00 2.06 -5.74
C HIS A 300 -8.51 1.89 -5.51
N GLY A 301 -9.37 2.29 -6.45
CA GLY A 301 -10.80 2.15 -6.26
C GLY A 301 -11.62 2.44 -7.52
N ALA A 302 -12.82 1.87 -7.56
CA ALA A 302 -13.77 2.02 -8.65
C ALA A 302 -14.67 3.26 -8.39
N SER A 303 -14.08 4.45 -8.43
CA SER A 303 -14.81 5.71 -8.30
C SER A 303 -14.05 6.87 -8.93
N TRP A 304 -14.77 7.94 -9.28
CA TRP A 304 -14.20 9.09 -9.98
C TRP A 304 -13.18 9.88 -9.16
N ASN A 305 -13.28 9.91 -7.83
CA ASN A 305 -12.28 10.55 -6.98
C ASN A 305 -10.91 9.88 -7.11
N PHE A 306 -10.83 8.55 -7.22
CA PHE A 306 -9.56 7.85 -7.46
C PHE A 306 -9.01 8.10 -8.86
N VAL A 307 -9.87 8.16 -9.87
CA VAL A 307 -9.46 8.49 -11.25
C VAL A 307 -8.87 9.90 -11.29
N LEU A 308 -9.56 10.88 -10.70
CA LEU A 308 -9.09 12.27 -10.62
C LEU A 308 -7.81 12.40 -9.79
N TRP A 309 -7.72 11.67 -8.68
CA TRP A 309 -6.53 11.62 -7.85
C TRP A 309 -5.31 11.11 -8.65
N GLY A 310 -5.47 10.00 -9.37
CA GLY A 310 -4.42 9.49 -10.24
C GLY A 310 -4.07 10.44 -11.38
N ALA A 311 -5.06 10.94 -12.13
CA ALA A 311 -4.85 11.91 -13.20
C ALA A 311 -4.13 13.18 -12.68
N GLY A 312 -4.51 13.67 -11.50
CA GLY A 312 -3.87 14.82 -10.85
C GLY A 312 -2.37 14.61 -10.61
N PHE A 313 -1.97 13.44 -10.09
CA PHE A 313 -0.55 13.12 -9.96
C PHE A 313 0.16 12.97 -11.30
N GLY A 314 -0.50 12.41 -12.31
CA GLY A 314 0.03 12.38 -13.66
C GLY A 314 0.33 13.78 -14.18
N VAL A 315 -0.60 14.72 -14.04
CA VAL A 315 -0.44 16.14 -14.43
C VAL A 315 0.67 16.79 -13.60
N LEU A 316 0.70 16.63 -12.28
CA LEU A 316 1.73 17.22 -11.42
C LEU A 316 3.14 16.77 -11.82
N LEU A 317 3.31 15.48 -12.12
CA LEU A 317 4.61 14.95 -12.58
C LEU A 317 5.03 15.51 -13.93
N LEU A 318 4.08 15.74 -14.87
CA LEU A 318 4.35 16.41 -16.13
C LEU A 318 4.72 17.87 -15.91
N CYS A 319 4.02 18.56 -15.03
CA CYS A 319 4.32 19.93 -14.66
C CYS A 319 5.70 20.06 -13.99
N GLU A 320 6.05 19.15 -13.05
CA GLU A 320 7.39 19.11 -12.48
C GLU A 320 8.45 18.85 -13.55
N ARG A 321 8.17 18.04 -14.57
CA ARG A 321 9.14 17.76 -15.62
C ARG A 321 9.34 18.92 -16.58
N PHE A 322 8.25 19.56 -17.02
CA PHE A 322 8.30 20.51 -18.14
C PHE A 322 8.21 21.97 -17.73
N LEU A 323 7.63 22.29 -16.56
CA LEU A 323 7.37 23.67 -16.17
C LEU A 323 8.27 24.11 -15.02
N TRP A 324 8.10 23.60 -13.81
CA TRP A 324 8.73 24.15 -12.61
C TRP A 324 9.73 23.24 -11.89
N GLY A 325 10.06 22.05 -12.38
CA GLY A 325 10.96 21.12 -11.70
C GLY A 325 12.36 21.70 -11.47
N LYS A 326 12.94 22.35 -12.48
CA LYS A 326 14.24 23.05 -12.35
C LYS A 326 14.21 24.17 -11.31
N TRP A 327 13.07 24.81 -11.15
CA TRP A 327 12.86 25.87 -10.17
C TRP A 327 12.77 25.29 -8.76
N LEU A 328 12.02 24.19 -8.58
CA LEU A 328 11.96 23.44 -7.31
C LEU A 328 13.33 22.95 -6.83
N GLU A 329 14.19 22.50 -7.74
CA GLU A 329 15.56 22.07 -7.41
C GLU A 329 16.43 23.22 -6.87
N ARG A 330 16.18 24.45 -7.31
CA ARG A 330 16.91 25.67 -6.88
C ARG A 330 16.34 26.30 -5.61
N MET A 331 15.12 25.96 -5.23
CA MET A 331 14.49 26.50 -4.03
C MET A 331 15.13 26.01 -2.74
N PRO A 332 15.11 26.81 -1.67
CA PRO A 332 15.43 26.36 -0.33
C PRO A 332 14.63 25.10 0.03
N TYR A 333 15.27 24.19 0.76
CA TYR A 333 14.65 22.91 1.17
C TYR A 333 13.24 23.09 1.75
N ILE A 334 13.08 24.06 2.66
CA ILE A 334 11.80 24.30 3.34
C ILE A 334 10.68 24.63 2.36
N ILE A 335 10.94 25.46 1.35
CA ILE A 335 9.91 25.90 0.39
C ILE A 335 9.48 24.73 -0.50
N SER A 336 10.43 23.97 -1.06
CA SER A 336 10.12 22.82 -1.88
C SER A 336 9.45 21.69 -1.07
N HIS A 337 9.79 21.58 0.21
CA HIS A 337 9.14 20.63 1.12
C HIS A 337 7.70 21.04 1.46
N LEU A 338 7.45 22.31 1.76
CA LEU A 338 6.10 22.85 2.00
C LEU A 338 5.20 22.70 0.76
N TYR A 339 5.75 22.96 -0.45
CA TYR A 339 5.05 22.70 -1.72
C TYR A 339 4.56 21.25 -1.78
N LEU A 340 5.44 20.28 -1.51
CA LEU A 340 5.06 18.87 -1.54
C LEU A 340 4.02 18.54 -0.46
N LEU A 341 4.25 18.95 0.79
CA LEU A 341 3.32 18.66 1.89
C LEU A 341 1.93 19.22 1.59
N PHE A 342 1.84 20.42 1.03
CA PHE A 342 0.57 21.01 0.64
C PHE A 342 -0.16 20.16 -0.42
N ILE A 343 0.54 19.71 -1.45
CA ILE A 343 -0.03 18.79 -2.46
C ILE A 343 -0.52 17.50 -1.82
N ILE A 344 0.29 16.89 -0.94
CA ILE A 344 -0.06 15.63 -0.30
C ILE A 344 -1.29 15.79 0.60
N LEU A 345 -1.37 16.87 1.38
CA LEU A 345 -2.55 17.17 2.21
C LEU A 345 -3.83 17.23 1.36
N LEU A 346 -3.83 18.01 0.30
CA LEU A 346 -5.00 18.14 -0.58
C LEU A 346 -5.33 16.82 -1.30
N SER A 347 -4.31 16.12 -1.79
CA SER A 347 -4.49 14.87 -2.53
C SER A 347 -5.07 13.76 -1.64
N PHE A 348 -4.66 13.67 -0.37
CA PHE A 348 -5.17 12.65 0.54
C PHE A 348 -6.58 12.96 1.04
N ILE A 349 -6.98 14.24 1.11
CA ILE A 349 -8.39 14.62 1.31
C ILE A 349 -9.24 14.10 0.15
N LEU A 350 -8.80 14.31 -1.11
CA LEU A 350 -9.49 13.80 -2.28
C LEU A 350 -9.56 12.26 -2.28
N PHE A 351 -8.45 11.61 -1.92
CA PHE A 351 -8.36 10.15 -1.84
C PHE A 351 -9.30 9.55 -0.79
N SER A 352 -9.46 10.20 0.37
CA SER A 352 -10.26 9.69 1.50
C SER A 352 -11.74 10.02 1.43
N ALA A 353 -12.15 10.88 0.50
CA ALA A 353 -13.54 11.27 0.34
C ALA A 353 -14.33 10.23 -0.48
N ASP A 354 -15.60 10.02 -0.14
CA ASP A 354 -16.47 9.11 -0.87
C ASP A 354 -16.90 9.70 -2.22
N THR A 355 -17.02 11.04 -2.28
CA THR A 355 -17.42 11.77 -3.49
C THR A 355 -16.58 13.02 -3.71
N ILE A 356 -16.53 13.49 -4.98
CA ILE A 356 -15.82 14.73 -5.34
C ILE A 356 -16.40 15.96 -4.61
N PRO A 357 -17.73 16.17 -4.53
CA PRO A 357 -18.31 17.29 -3.77
C PRO A 357 -17.87 17.27 -2.29
N GLN A 358 -17.85 16.11 -1.65
CA GLN A 358 -17.37 15.95 -0.28
C GLN A 358 -15.89 16.32 -0.14
N ALA A 359 -15.03 15.90 -1.09
CA ALA A 359 -13.63 16.31 -1.12
C ALA A 359 -13.49 17.83 -1.23
N MET A 360 -14.24 18.45 -2.13
CA MET A 360 -14.21 19.90 -2.34
C MET A 360 -14.71 20.68 -1.12
N GLN A 361 -15.74 20.16 -0.42
CA GLN A 361 -16.22 20.73 0.83
C GLN A 361 -15.12 20.70 1.91
N ARG A 362 -14.45 19.55 2.09
CA ARG A 362 -13.35 19.40 3.06
C ARG A 362 -12.16 20.30 2.72
N ILE A 363 -11.78 20.39 1.45
CA ILE A 363 -10.72 21.29 0.97
C ILE A 363 -11.13 22.74 1.19
N GLY A 364 -12.36 23.10 0.85
CA GLY A 364 -12.90 24.45 1.11
C GLY A 364 -12.85 24.86 2.58
N GLY A 365 -13.09 23.89 3.47
CA GLY A 365 -12.97 24.10 4.93
C GLY A 365 -11.59 24.55 5.40
N LEU A 366 -10.51 24.10 4.74
CA LEU A 366 -9.14 24.56 5.02
C LEU A 366 -8.96 26.07 4.78
N PHE A 367 -9.76 26.66 3.88
CA PHE A 367 -9.68 28.05 3.48
C PHE A 367 -10.86 28.88 3.99
N GLY A 368 -11.66 28.34 4.94
CA GLY A 368 -12.77 29.06 5.57
C GLY A 368 -14.04 29.14 4.72
N ALA A 369 -14.23 28.27 3.73
CA ALA A 369 -15.49 28.19 2.99
C ALA A 369 -16.66 27.97 3.96
N GLY A 370 -17.79 28.63 3.69
CA GLY A 370 -18.96 28.59 4.59
C GLY A 370 -18.84 29.57 5.79
N LYS A 371 -17.95 30.59 5.71
CA LYS A 371 -17.71 31.59 6.76
C LYS A 371 -17.28 30.96 8.10
N LEU A 372 -16.46 29.93 8.05
CA LEU A 372 -15.96 29.23 9.23
C LEU A 372 -15.06 30.16 10.06
N PRO A 373 -15.16 30.12 11.40
CA PRO A 373 -14.21 30.79 12.27
C PRO A 373 -12.82 30.18 12.11
N VAL A 374 -11.78 30.97 12.33
CA VAL A 374 -10.40 30.48 12.30
C VAL A 374 -10.19 29.42 13.39
N ILE A 375 -10.74 29.64 14.57
CA ILE A 375 -10.60 28.81 15.76
C ILE A 375 -11.98 28.63 16.41
N SER A 376 -12.27 27.44 16.93
CA SER A 376 -13.40 27.13 17.79
C SER A 376 -12.92 26.58 19.14
N VAL A 377 -13.75 26.62 20.16
CA VAL A 377 -13.42 26.04 21.47
C VAL A 377 -13.06 24.57 21.34
N GLN A 378 -13.85 23.83 20.57
CA GLN A 378 -13.57 22.40 20.30
C GLN A 378 -12.23 22.19 19.59
N SER A 379 -11.90 23.02 18.59
CA SER A 379 -10.62 22.88 17.87
C SER A 379 -9.41 23.11 18.78
N VAL A 380 -9.48 24.06 19.72
CA VAL A 380 -8.41 24.28 20.71
C VAL A 380 -8.31 23.12 21.69
N TYR A 381 -9.46 22.60 22.15
CA TYR A 381 -9.49 21.43 23.03
C TYR A 381 -8.81 20.23 22.38
N TYR A 382 -9.18 19.89 21.16
CA TYR A 382 -8.58 18.74 20.46
C TYR A 382 -7.12 18.99 20.06
N LEU A 383 -6.72 20.23 19.73
CA LEU A 383 -5.31 20.54 19.52
C LEU A 383 -4.48 20.32 20.79
N ARG A 384 -5.00 20.65 21.96
CA ARG A 384 -4.31 20.38 23.24
C ARG A 384 -4.24 18.88 23.54
N SER A 385 -5.30 18.14 23.25
CA SER A 385 -5.39 16.69 23.52
C SER A 385 -4.49 15.87 22.57
N TYR A 386 -4.46 16.18 21.29
CA TYR A 386 -3.76 15.40 20.27
C TYR A 386 -2.49 16.06 19.71
N GLY A 387 -2.22 17.34 20.07
CA GLY A 387 -1.09 18.09 19.51
C GLY A 387 0.28 17.44 19.75
N LEU A 388 0.49 16.89 20.94
CA LEU A 388 1.72 16.15 21.25
C LEU A 388 1.88 14.91 20.38
N LEU A 389 0.79 14.16 20.13
CA LEU A 389 0.78 13.01 19.24
C LEU A 389 1.08 13.41 17.78
N LEU A 390 0.48 14.52 17.32
CA LEU A 390 0.74 15.03 15.96
C LEU A 390 2.22 15.40 15.77
N ILE A 391 2.82 16.08 16.75
CA ILE A 391 4.26 16.43 16.73
C ILE A 391 5.10 15.16 16.76
N PHE A 392 4.81 14.22 17.67
CA PHE A 392 5.52 12.95 17.75
C PHE A 392 5.42 12.16 16.44
N ALA A 393 4.23 12.05 15.86
CA ALA A 393 3.99 11.36 14.60
C ALA A 393 4.75 12.05 13.43
N ALA A 394 4.74 13.39 13.36
CA ALA A 394 5.50 14.14 12.37
C ALA A 394 7.00 13.85 12.47
N ILE A 395 7.57 13.84 13.67
CA ILE A 395 8.99 13.50 13.90
C ILE A 395 9.24 12.03 13.54
N ALA A 396 8.38 11.11 13.96
CA ALA A 396 8.50 9.67 13.68
C ALA A 396 8.36 9.33 12.18
N ALA A 397 7.71 10.20 11.39
CA ALA A 397 7.63 10.10 9.94
C ALA A 397 8.94 10.51 9.22
N THR A 398 9.96 10.96 9.94
CA THR A 398 11.29 11.32 9.44
C THR A 398 12.35 10.28 9.81
N PRO A 399 13.53 10.27 9.17
CA PRO A 399 14.63 9.40 9.56
C PRO A 399 15.32 9.82 10.87
N LEU A 400 14.96 10.96 11.46
CA LEU A 400 15.63 11.51 12.66
C LEU A 400 15.67 10.52 13.82
N PRO A 401 14.56 9.84 14.23
CA PRO A 401 14.59 8.91 15.36
C PRO A 401 15.52 7.74 15.13
N VAL A 402 15.51 7.15 13.93
CA VAL A 402 16.39 6.02 13.58
C VAL A 402 17.84 6.46 13.50
N THR A 403 18.11 7.65 12.97
CA THR A 403 19.46 8.20 12.87
C THR A 403 20.03 8.49 14.28
N ALA A 404 19.21 9.12 15.15
CA ALA A 404 19.58 9.38 16.54
C ALA A 404 19.84 8.07 17.30
N PHE A 405 18.94 7.10 17.17
CA PHE A 405 19.09 5.77 17.74
C PHE A 405 20.40 5.10 17.29
N ASN A 406 20.67 5.07 15.98
CA ASN A 406 21.87 4.44 15.44
C ASN A 406 23.17 5.16 15.89
N ARG A 407 23.13 6.49 16.07
CA ARG A 407 24.26 7.24 16.64
C ARG A 407 24.47 6.87 18.11
N PHE A 408 23.39 6.82 18.90
CA PHE A 408 23.46 6.45 20.30
C PHE A 408 24.00 5.02 20.50
N MET A 409 23.57 4.08 19.66
CA MET A 409 24.05 2.68 19.69
C MET A 409 25.56 2.53 19.47
N LYS A 410 26.22 3.51 18.84
CA LYS A 410 27.69 3.53 18.66
C LYS A 410 28.45 4.03 19.90
N THR A 411 27.77 4.54 20.91
CA THR A 411 28.37 4.99 22.17
C THR A 411 28.51 3.84 23.18
N LYS A 412 29.37 4.02 24.21
CA LYS A 412 29.48 3.04 25.32
C LYS A 412 28.11 2.79 26.02
N ALA A 413 27.29 3.83 26.14
CA ALA A 413 25.95 3.71 26.70
C ALA A 413 24.99 2.92 25.78
N GLY A 414 25.26 2.86 24.48
CA GLY A 414 24.45 2.09 23.51
C GLY A 414 24.49 0.59 23.79
N SER A 415 25.53 0.04 24.39
CA SER A 415 25.58 -1.37 24.79
C SER A 415 24.50 -1.72 25.83
N ILE A 416 24.19 -0.79 26.74
CA ILE A 416 23.13 -0.96 27.74
C ILE A 416 21.74 -1.05 27.03
N LEU A 417 21.56 -0.28 25.96
CA LEU A 417 20.31 -0.28 25.20
C LEU A 417 20.01 -1.64 24.54
N ASN A 418 21.04 -2.45 24.23
CA ASN A 418 20.82 -3.82 23.73
C ASN A 418 20.09 -4.71 24.76
N TRP A 419 20.31 -4.48 26.04
CA TRP A 419 19.62 -5.20 27.12
C TRP A 419 18.23 -4.62 27.39
N VAL A 420 18.07 -3.32 27.26
CA VAL A 420 16.79 -2.60 27.50
C VAL A 420 15.83 -2.79 26.33
N MET A 421 16.33 -2.89 25.10
CA MET A 421 15.49 -2.99 23.90
C MET A 421 14.46 -4.12 23.94
N PRO A 422 14.78 -5.37 24.34
CA PRO A 422 13.76 -6.41 24.46
C PRO A 422 12.66 -6.05 25.44
N ILE A 423 12.98 -5.39 26.57
CA ILE A 423 12.01 -4.96 27.58
C ILE A 423 11.09 -3.89 26.97
N VAL A 424 11.65 -2.92 26.24
CA VAL A 424 10.85 -1.89 25.54
C VAL A 424 9.93 -2.53 24.51
N LEU A 425 10.42 -3.51 23.74
CA LEU A 425 9.60 -4.20 22.73
C LEU A 425 8.46 -5.00 23.37
N VAL A 426 8.70 -5.66 24.50
CA VAL A 426 7.65 -6.34 25.28
C VAL A 426 6.65 -5.33 25.82
N GLY A 427 7.10 -4.20 26.37
CA GLY A 427 6.23 -3.12 26.82
C GLY A 427 5.37 -2.55 25.71
N LEU A 428 5.95 -2.30 24.51
CA LEU A 428 5.19 -1.86 23.35
C LEU A 428 4.17 -2.91 22.88
N PHE A 429 4.53 -4.20 22.93
CA PHE A 429 3.61 -5.29 22.60
C PHE A 429 2.42 -5.34 23.55
N LEU A 430 2.68 -5.28 24.86
CA LEU A 430 1.63 -5.28 25.89
C LEU A 430 0.72 -4.05 25.75
N LEU A 431 1.31 -2.89 25.53
CA LEU A 431 0.54 -1.65 25.32
C LEU A 431 -0.32 -1.74 24.04
N ALA A 432 0.25 -2.17 22.91
CA ALA A 432 -0.52 -2.36 21.70
C ALA A 432 -1.64 -3.41 21.88
N THR A 433 -1.37 -4.49 22.62
CA THR A 433 -2.39 -5.50 22.95
C THR A 433 -3.51 -4.92 23.79
N ALA A 434 -3.18 -4.11 24.80
CA ALA A 434 -4.18 -3.44 25.63
C ALA A 434 -5.10 -2.53 24.79
N PHE A 435 -4.53 -1.72 23.90
CA PHE A 435 -5.29 -0.89 22.96
C PHE A 435 -6.16 -1.69 21.99
N LEU A 436 -5.71 -2.87 21.57
CA LEU A 436 -6.50 -3.76 20.68
C LEU A 436 -7.66 -4.42 21.43
N VAL A 437 -7.52 -4.70 22.72
CA VAL A 437 -8.58 -5.31 23.55
C VAL A 437 -9.62 -4.26 23.97
N ASP A 438 -9.17 -3.05 24.29
CA ASP A 438 -10.04 -1.93 24.71
C ASP A 438 -10.75 -1.27 23.51
N GLY A 439 -10.09 -1.19 22.38
CA GLY A 439 -10.59 -0.52 21.18
C GLY A 439 -11.63 -1.34 20.42
N SER A 440 -12.58 -0.67 19.78
CA SER A 440 -13.42 -1.25 18.76
C SER A 440 -12.57 -1.69 17.56
N TYR A 441 -13.05 -2.71 16.80
CA TYR A 441 -12.39 -3.16 15.57
C TYR A 441 -12.14 -1.98 14.63
N ASN A 442 -10.88 -1.64 14.42
CA ASN A 442 -10.45 -0.61 13.48
C ASN A 442 -9.74 -1.28 12.31
N PRO A 443 -10.48 -1.56 11.22
CA PRO A 443 -9.92 -2.22 10.05
C PRO A 443 -8.80 -1.37 9.45
N PHE A 444 -7.95 -2.02 8.70
CA PHE A 444 -6.93 -1.36 7.92
C PHE A 444 -7.58 -0.44 6.88
N LEU A 445 -7.14 0.82 6.77
CA LEU A 445 -7.76 1.80 5.86
C LEU A 445 -7.88 1.30 4.42
N TYR A 446 -6.94 0.46 4.00
CA TYR A 446 -6.92 -0.13 2.67
C TYR A 446 -8.13 -1.04 2.36
N PHE A 447 -8.86 -1.52 3.36
CA PHE A 447 -10.10 -2.27 3.14
C PHE A 447 -11.28 -1.41 2.70
N ARG A 448 -11.15 -0.10 2.73
CA ARG A 448 -12.18 0.82 2.24
C ARG A 448 -12.08 1.10 0.73
N PHE A 449 -11.01 0.63 0.07
CA PHE A 449 -10.68 0.99 -1.31
C PHE A 449 -10.67 -0.20 -2.26
#